data_35bf779e7c334a1fec0fe4a97f156610
#
_entry.id   35bf779e7c334a1fec0fe4a97f156610
#
_cell.length_a   1.000
_cell.length_b   1.000
_cell.length_c   1.000
_cell.angle_alpha   90.00
_cell.angle_beta   90.00
_cell.angle_gamma   90.00
#
_symmetry.space_group_name_H-M   'P 1'
#
loop_
_entity.id
_entity.type
_entity.pdbx_description
1 polymer ?
#
loop_
_entity_poly.entity_id
_entity_poly.type
_entity_poly.pdbx_seq_one_letter_code
_entity_poly.pdbx_strand_id
1 'polypeptide(L)' 'EKKIYVVGMFDADSASKVQAAVAGVSGVKSAVANADKSQVLVDFDEGTAGIEDAINSAITGAGVDVIG' A
#
# COMPACT_ATOMS: atom_id res chain seq x y z
N GLU A 1 7.77 -9.77 -0.48
CA GLU A 1 6.33 -9.51 -0.49
C GLU A 1 5.82 -9.29 0.92
N LYS A 2 4.99 -8.27 1.10
CA LYS A 2 4.50 -7.91 2.42
C LYS A 2 3.00 -7.63 2.36
N LYS A 3 2.27 -8.13 3.35
CA LYS A 3 0.88 -7.76 3.57
C LYS A 3 0.83 -6.61 4.55
N ILE A 4 0.12 -5.57 4.16
CA ILE A 4 -0.08 -4.39 5.01
C ILE A 4 -1.56 -4.26 5.27
N TYR A 5 -1.96 -4.26 6.54
CA TYR A 5 -3.35 -4.10 6.91
C TYR A 5 -3.67 -2.62 7.11
N VAL A 6 -4.82 -2.22 6.61
CA VAL A 6 -5.23 -0.81 6.59
C VAL A 6 -6.65 -0.64 7.11
N VAL A 7 -6.97 0.59 7.51
CA VAL A 7 -8.32 0.99 7.93
C VAL A 7 -8.77 2.14 7.02
N GLY A 8 -10.01 2.09 6.59
CA GLY A 8 -10.59 3.15 5.78
C GLY A 8 -10.70 2.84 4.29
N MET A 9 -10.26 1.66 3.88
CA MET A 9 -10.34 1.22 2.50
C MET A 9 -11.59 0.34 2.33
N PHE A 10 -12.74 0.99 2.09
CA PHE A 10 -14.04 0.32 2.12
C PHE A 10 -14.61 -0.07 0.76
N ASP A 11 -14.08 0.48 -0.31
CA ASP A 11 -14.62 0.25 -1.64
C ASP A 11 -13.51 0.13 -2.69
N ALA A 12 -13.92 -0.21 -3.92
CA ALA A 12 -12.98 -0.39 -5.03
C ALA A 12 -12.24 0.90 -5.39
N ASP A 13 -12.88 2.04 -5.25
CA ASP A 13 -12.25 3.33 -5.55
C ASP A 13 -11.11 3.63 -4.58
N SER A 14 -11.34 3.41 -3.29
CA SER A 14 -10.31 3.57 -2.26
C SER A 14 -9.16 2.60 -2.51
N ALA A 15 -9.46 1.35 -2.82
CA ALA A 15 -8.44 0.35 -3.12
C ALA A 15 -7.60 0.74 -4.34
N SER A 16 -8.24 1.25 -5.38
CA SER A 16 -7.52 1.70 -6.58
C SER A 16 -6.58 2.85 -6.28
N LYS A 17 -7.01 3.80 -5.45
CA LYS A 17 -6.17 4.95 -5.07
C LYS A 17 -4.96 4.49 -4.27
N VAL A 18 -5.16 3.60 -3.31
CA VAL A 18 -4.07 3.07 -2.49
C VAL A 18 -3.10 2.29 -3.36
N GLN A 19 -3.62 1.43 -4.24
CA GLN A 19 -2.79 0.63 -5.13
C GLN A 19 -1.94 1.51 -6.05
N ALA A 20 -2.53 2.54 -6.64
CA ALA A 20 -1.82 3.46 -7.52
C ALA A 20 -0.74 4.23 -6.77
N ALA A 21 -1.04 4.69 -5.55
CA ALA A 21 -0.09 5.42 -4.73
C ALA A 21 1.12 4.54 -4.37
N VAL A 22 0.87 3.31 -3.96
CA VAL A 22 1.94 2.38 -3.59
C VAL A 22 2.76 1.97 -4.82
N ALA A 23 2.10 1.72 -5.94
CA ALA A 23 2.79 1.35 -7.18
C ALA A 23 3.72 2.44 -7.69
N GLY A 24 3.47 3.70 -7.31
CA GLY A 24 4.32 4.83 -7.67
C GLY A 24 5.57 4.98 -6.81
N VAL A 25 5.72 4.19 -5.76
CA VAL A 25 6.88 4.27 -4.88
C VAL A 25 8.08 3.59 -5.55
N SER A 26 9.22 4.27 -5.56
CA SER A 26 10.46 3.72 -6.12
C SER A 26 10.86 2.46 -5.34
N GLY A 27 11.14 1.39 -6.07
CA GLY A 27 11.49 0.11 -5.47
C GLY A 27 10.32 -0.86 -5.33
N VAL A 28 9.09 -0.40 -5.53
CA VAL A 28 7.91 -1.27 -5.54
C VAL A 28 7.76 -1.92 -6.90
N LYS A 29 7.69 -3.24 -6.91
CA LYS A 29 7.53 -4.02 -8.15
C LYS A 29 6.06 -4.20 -8.51
N SER A 30 5.22 -4.43 -7.52
CA SER A 30 3.78 -4.56 -7.73
C SER A 30 3.03 -4.26 -6.45
N ALA A 31 1.77 -3.87 -6.58
CA ALA A 31 0.91 -3.61 -5.43
C ALA A 31 -0.51 -4.05 -5.79
N VAL A 32 -1.15 -4.75 -4.87
CA VAL A 32 -2.54 -5.16 -5.00
C VAL A 32 -3.28 -4.77 -3.73
N ALA A 33 -4.24 -3.88 -3.84
CA ALA A 33 -5.09 -3.48 -2.72
C ALA A 33 -6.40 -4.27 -2.77
N ASN A 34 -6.79 -4.82 -1.63
CA ASN A 34 -8.00 -5.62 -1.50
C ASN A 34 -8.90 -5.01 -0.43
N ALA A 35 -9.99 -4.37 -0.86
CA ALA A 35 -10.91 -3.69 0.04
C ALA A 35 -11.64 -4.68 0.95
N ASP A 36 -12.01 -5.85 0.45
CA ASP A 36 -12.74 -6.86 1.22
C ASP A 36 -11.93 -7.35 2.42
N LYS A 37 -10.61 -7.43 2.27
CA LYS A 37 -9.70 -7.92 3.31
C LYS A 37 -9.02 -6.79 4.07
N SER A 38 -9.25 -5.56 3.65
CA SER A 38 -8.59 -4.37 4.23
C SER A 38 -7.07 -4.54 4.24
N GLN A 39 -6.51 -5.03 3.14
CA GLN A 39 -5.08 -5.28 3.04
C GLN A 39 -4.50 -4.83 1.71
N VAL A 40 -3.21 -4.51 1.74
CA VAL A 40 -2.42 -4.19 0.54
C VAL A 40 -1.27 -5.18 0.48
N LEU A 41 -1.19 -5.91 -0.62
CA LEU A 41 -0.10 -6.85 -0.85
C LEU A 41 0.92 -6.14 -1.74
N VAL A 42 2.14 -5.97 -1.23
CA VAL A 42 3.17 -5.20 -1.93
C VAL A 42 4.39 -6.09 -2.17
N ASP A 43 4.83 -6.14 -3.41
CA ASP A 43 6.10 -6.77 -3.78
C ASP A 43 7.10 -5.66 -4.05
N PHE A 44 8.18 -5.62 -3.30
CA PHE A 44 9.16 -4.54 -3.38
C PHE A 44 10.58 -5.04 -3.15
N ASP A 45 11.54 -4.21 -3.54
CA ASP A 45 12.95 -4.47 -3.34
C ASP A 45 13.34 -4.13 -1.89
N GLU A 46 13.55 -5.15 -1.09
CA GLU A 46 13.90 -4.97 0.34
C GLU A 46 15.24 -4.28 0.54
N GLY A 47 16.08 -4.26 -0.47
CA GLY A 47 17.36 -3.56 -0.42
C GLY A 47 17.25 -2.05 -0.57
N THR A 48 16.08 -1.53 -0.92
CA THR A 48 15.87 -0.09 -1.07
C THR A 48 15.71 0.54 0.30
N ALA A 49 16.62 1.45 0.67
CA ALA A 49 16.58 2.12 1.97
C ALA A 49 15.29 2.94 2.10
N GLY A 50 14.60 2.79 3.24
CA GLY A 50 13.39 3.55 3.55
C GLY A 50 12.16 3.13 2.76
N ILE A 51 12.19 2.01 2.05
CA ILE A 51 11.09 1.58 1.19
C ILE A 51 9.80 1.36 2.00
N GLU A 52 9.89 0.75 3.17
CA GLU A 52 8.71 0.50 3.99
C GLU A 52 8.06 1.79 4.47
N ASP A 53 8.87 2.76 4.89
CA ASP A 53 8.36 4.09 5.28
C ASP A 53 7.71 4.80 4.10
N ALA A 54 8.31 4.69 2.92
CA ALA A 54 7.76 5.31 1.71
C ALA A 54 6.42 4.67 1.34
N ILE A 55 6.32 3.35 1.46
CA ILE A 55 5.07 2.63 1.20
C ILE A 55 3.98 3.06 2.19
N ASN A 56 4.31 3.12 3.48
CA ASN A 56 3.37 3.55 4.51
C ASN A 56 2.89 4.98 4.27
N SER A 57 3.81 5.87 3.89
CA SER A 57 3.47 7.26 3.58
C SER A 57 2.55 7.36 2.36
N ALA A 58 2.79 6.53 1.34
CA ALA A 58 1.95 6.50 0.15
C ALA A 58 0.53 6.04 0.50
N ILE A 59 0.39 5.02 1.33
CA ILE A 59 -0.90 4.52 1.77
C ILE A 59 -1.64 5.58 2.57
N THR A 60 -0.97 6.20 3.53
CA THR A 60 -1.57 7.26 4.35
C THR A 60 -1.97 8.45 3.49
N GLY A 61 -1.14 8.81 2.52
CA GLY A 61 -1.43 9.89 1.58
C GLY A 61 -2.65 9.61 0.70
N ALA A 62 -3.00 8.35 0.51
CA ALA A 62 -4.20 7.97 -0.25
C ALA A 62 -5.48 8.03 0.58
N GLY A 63 -5.39 8.35 1.88
CA GLY A 63 -6.55 8.58 2.72
C GLY A 63 -6.93 7.42 3.62
N VAL A 64 -6.07 6.40 3.76
CA VAL A 64 -6.32 5.28 4.67
C VAL A 64 -5.21 5.19 5.70
N ASP A 65 -5.48 4.53 6.82
CA ASP A 65 -4.51 4.37 7.89
C ASP A 65 -3.89 2.98 7.85
N VAL A 66 -2.60 2.90 8.16
CA VAL A 66 -1.88 1.62 8.24
C VAL A 66 -1.96 1.12 9.67
N ILE A 67 -2.35 -0.13 9.87
CA ILE A 67 -2.46 -0.76 11.19
C ILE A 67 -1.54 -1.96 11.38
N GLY A 68 -0.86 -2.39 10.34
CA GLY A 68 0.06 -3.50 10.54
C GLY A 68 0.73 -4.06 9.32
#